data_71a3b6a9746ea14e68bdfc4254b4db54
#
_entry.id   71a3b6a9746ea14e68bdfc4254b4db54
#
_cell.length_a   1.000
_cell.length_b   1.000
_cell.length_c   1.000
_cell.angle_alpha   90.00
_cell.angle_beta   90.00
_cell.angle_gamma   90.00
#
_symmetry.space_group_name_H-M   'P 1'
#
loop_
_entity.id
_entity.type
_entity.pdbx_description
1 polymer ?
#
loop_
_entity_poly.entity_id
_entity_poly.type
_entity_poly.pdbx_seq_one_letter_code
_entity_poly.pdbx_strand_id
1 'polypeptide(L)'
;MSRRGENIHKRKDGRWEARYEKGRTEKGTIIYGFLYGKSYREAKAKKLQALQKQMPMQRSKNYSAFQIQELSSLWLEYVHFNLKESTYMCYAALVQKHIVPYFKKNPQQLLSKNGLQVFYNDKIASGLSTQSVKMILMLLERILAFSEEQEFLPTVKRTKVHPKTIPFEKDLLRPEELSLLSRHLAEADTAFAAGVLLCMYTGIRIGELCGIKGADIDLKRGILTIRRTVSRITNPDISSGGSQTIIFISTPKSLSSIRTIPLPDQIIPFLRKWSVSDQLYFLTGNTKPTEPRNVQRQFKNILKGCNLPQVTFHSLRHSFATICIENGIDSKALSEILGHSSVKITLDIYVHSNMAQKKEYLNRLSI
;
A
#
# COMPACT_ATOMS: atom_id res chain seq x y z
N MET A 1 -15.28 18.24 -5.51
CA MET A 1 -16.42 17.61 -4.82
C MET A 1 -15.99 17.28 -3.40
N SER A 2 -16.78 17.66 -2.39
CA SER A 2 -16.52 17.31 -1.00
C SER A 2 -16.64 15.80 -0.81
N ARG A 3 -15.65 15.16 -0.20
CA ARG A 3 -15.73 13.72 0.15
C ARG A 3 -16.74 13.57 1.30
N ARG A 4 -17.70 12.65 1.15
CA ARG A 4 -18.64 12.30 2.24
C ARG A 4 -17.84 11.90 3.48
N GLY A 5 -18.11 12.50 4.64
CA GLY A 5 -17.50 12.19 5.93
C GLY A 5 -16.51 13.22 6.47
N GLU A 6 -15.92 14.11 5.66
CA GLU A 6 -14.90 15.05 6.13
C GLU A 6 -15.47 16.32 6.77
N ASN A 7 -16.77 16.61 6.65
CA ASN A 7 -17.43 17.84 7.16
C ASN A 7 -16.71 19.13 6.70
N ILE A 8 -16.22 19.14 5.46
CA ILE A 8 -15.59 20.29 4.81
C ILE A 8 -16.28 20.54 3.48
N HIS A 9 -16.83 21.73 3.29
CA HIS A 9 -17.56 22.09 2.09
C HIS A 9 -17.25 23.52 1.63
N LYS A 10 -17.46 23.79 0.33
CA LYS A 10 -17.29 25.12 -0.23
C LYS A 10 -18.58 25.91 -0.07
N ARG A 11 -18.50 27.10 0.51
CA ARG A 11 -19.63 28.02 0.70
C ARG A 11 -19.94 28.78 -0.59
N LYS A 12 -21.11 29.42 -0.64
CA LYS A 12 -21.52 30.28 -1.76
C LYS A 12 -20.62 31.51 -1.92
N ASP A 13 -20.00 31.97 -0.83
CA ASP A 13 -19.04 33.09 -0.80
C ASP A 13 -17.62 32.70 -1.28
N GLY A 14 -17.44 31.48 -1.77
CA GLY A 14 -16.16 30.99 -2.33
C GLY A 14 -15.19 30.43 -1.30
N ARG A 15 -15.39 30.66 0.00
CA ARG A 15 -14.55 30.14 1.08
C ARG A 15 -14.87 28.66 1.35
N TRP A 16 -13.90 27.93 1.89
CA TRP A 16 -14.07 26.58 2.39
C TRP A 16 -14.35 26.62 3.90
N GLU A 17 -15.41 25.95 4.32
CA GLU A 17 -15.81 25.80 5.73
C GLU A 17 -15.51 24.37 6.17
N ALA A 18 -14.83 24.25 7.32
CA ALA A 18 -14.57 22.98 7.98
C ALA A 18 -15.27 22.98 9.34
N ARG A 19 -16.22 22.06 9.53
CA ARG A 19 -16.93 21.85 10.79
C ARG A 19 -16.24 20.78 11.62
N TYR A 20 -16.08 21.00 12.91
CA TYR A 20 -15.50 20.05 13.86
C TYR A 20 -16.25 20.06 15.18
N GLU A 21 -16.20 18.95 15.94
CA GLU A 21 -16.79 18.86 17.27
C GLU A 21 -15.94 19.67 18.25
N LYS A 22 -16.52 20.73 18.84
CA LYS A 22 -15.87 21.60 19.83
C LYS A 22 -16.03 21.07 21.25
N GLY A 23 -17.04 20.26 21.50
CA GLY A 23 -17.34 19.67 22.81
C GLY A 23 -18.79 19.19 22.85
N ARG A 24 -19.25 18.80 24.04
CA ARG A 24 -20.63 18.40 24.30
C ARG A 24 -21.21 19.22 25.48
N THR A 25 -22.48 19.48 25.41
CA THR A 25 -23.22 20.09 26.56
C THR A 25 -23.40 19.03 27.65
N GLU A 26 -23.75 19.46 28.86
CA GLU A 26 -24.09 18.56 29.98
C GLU A 26 -25.21 17.55 29.63
N LYS A 27 -26.05 17.87 28.66
CA LYS A 27 -27.12 17.00 28.12
C LYS A 27 -26.66 16.11 26.96
N GLY A 28 -25.34 16.04 26.64
CA GLY A 28 -24.77 15.17 25.59
C GLY A 28 -24.86 15.73 24.17
N THR A 29 -25.43 16.90 23.92
CA THR A 29 -25.56 17.50 22.58
C THR A 29 -24.21 18.01 22.11
N ILE A 30 -23.86 17.72 20.86
CA ILE A 30 -22.57 18.09 20.23
C ILE A 30 -22.54 19.59 19.94
N ILE A 31 -21.53 20.30 20.45
CA ILE A 31 -21.22 21.69 20.11
C ILE A 31 -20.23 21.68 18.95
N TYR A 32 -20.57 22.33 17.84
CA TYR A 32 -19.69 22.42 16.66
C TYR A 32 -18.93 23.74 16.64
N GLY A 33 -17.66 23.65 16.21
CA GLY A 33 -16.84 24.78 15.81
C GLY A 33 -16.72 24.85 14.28
N PHE A 34 -16.50 26.06 13.74
CA PHE A 34 -16.37 26.31 12.31
C PHE A 34 -15.06 27.05 12.03
N LEU A 35 -14.36 26.59 11.00
CA LEU A 35 -13.09 27.17 10.55
C LEU A 35 -13.15 27.42 9.05
N TYR A 36 -12.54 28.54 8.62
CA TYR A 36 -12.62 28.97 7.24
C TYR A 36 -11.24 29.05 6.59
N GLY A 37 -11.18 28.63 5.34
CA GLY A 37 -9.96 28.71 4.51
C GLY A 37 -10.26 29.17 3.09
N LYS A 38 -9.27 29.78 2.43
CA LYS A 38 -9.34 30.14 0.99
C LYS A 38 -9.32 28.90 0.09
N SER A 39 -8.80 27.80 0.58
CA SER A 39 -8.76 26.51 -0.10
C SER A 39 -9.21 25.37 0.81
N TYR A 40 -9.61 24.25 0.20
CA TYR A 40 -9.91 23.01 0.92
C TYR A 40 -8.74 22.57 1.83
N ARG A 41 -7.51 22.67 1.31
CA ARG A 41 -6.28 22.29 2.04
C ARG A 41 -6.07 23.17 3.27
N GLU A 42 -6.32 24.48 3.16
CA GLU A 42 -6.20 25.41 4.28
C GLU A 42 -7.29 25.18 5.35
N ALA A 43 -8.55 24.99 4.93
CA ALA A 43 -9.65 24.69 5.85
C ALA A 43 -9.41 23.38 6.60
N LYS A 44 -8.87 22.37 5.90
CA LYS A 44 -8.49 21.07 6.48
C LYS A 44 -7.35 21.21 7.48
N ALA A 45 -6.31 21.98 7.15
CA ALA A 45 -5.19 22.24 8.06
C ALA A 45 -5.62 22.96 9.33
N LYS A 46 -6.46 23.99 9.21
CA LYS A 46 -7.04 24.71 10.37
C LYS A 46 -7.91 23.82 11.25
N LYS A 47 -8.71 22.93 10.64
CA LYS A 47 -9.50 21.93 11.38
C LYS A 47 -8.60 20.98 12.17
N LEU A 48 -7.53 20.48 11.56
CA LEU A 48 -6.53 19.64 12.24
C LEU A 48 -5.90 20.34 13.44
N GLN A 49 -5.49 21.61 13.28
CA GLN A 49 -4.93 22.41 14.38
C GLN A 49 -5.94 22.64 15.51
N ALA A 50 -7.22 22.86 15.18
CA ALA A 50 -8.26 23.05 16.20
C ALA A 50 -8.55 21.75 16.97
N LEU A 51 -8.61 20.61 16.29
CA LEU A 51 -8.73 19.29 16.92
C LEU A 51 -7.53 18.96 17.81
N GLN A 52 -6.31 19.35 17.38
CA GLN A 52 -5.10 19.22 18.18
C GLN A 52 -5.17 20.03 19.49
N LYS A 53 -5.71 21.28 19.42
CA LYS A 53 -5.87 22.13 20.62
C LYS A 53 -6.98 21.64 21.58
N GLN A 54 -7.87 20.77 21.11
CA GLN A 54 -8.97 20.21 21.90
C GLN A 54 -8.67 18.86 22.53
N MET A 55 -7.56 18.21 22.15
CA MET A 55 -7.09 17.05 22.91
C MET A 55 -6.90 17.48 24.37
N PRO A 56 -7.52 16.80 25.34
CA PRO A 56 -7.46 17.22 26.72
C PRO A 56 -5.99 17.21 27.17
N MET A 57 -5.40 18.40 27.23
CA MET A 57 -4.14 18.64 27.91
C MET A 57 -4.40 18.56 29.41
N GLN A 58 -4.64 17.36 29.92
CA GLN A 58 -4.44 17.14 31.34
C GLN A 58 -2.92 17.10 31.57
N ARG A 59 -2.37 18.27 31.86
CA ARG A 59 -1.01 18.46 32.36
C ARG A 59 -0.89 17.81 33.74
N SER A 60 -0.88 16.49 33.81
CA SER A 60 -0.41 15.81 35.01
C SER A 60 1.09 15.60 34.87
N LYS A 61 1.89 16.19 35.74
CA LYS A 61 3.34 15.93 35.87
C LYS A 61 3.67 14.48 36.26
N ASN A 62 2.68 13.61 36.35
CA ASN A 62 2.85 12.17 36.59
C ASN A 62 2.90 11.41 35.28
N TYR A 63 4.08 11.38 34.65
CA TYR A 63 4.37 10.58 33.45
C TYR A 63 4.12 9.06 33.58
N SER A 64 3.82 8.58 34.79
CA SER A 64 3.47 7.18 35.05
C SER A 64 2.03 6.81 34.68
N ALA A 65 1.17 7.79 34.36
CA ALA A 65 -0.26 7.58 34.13
C ALA A 65 -0.62 7.21 32.68
N PHE A 66 0.19 7.59 31.68
CA PHE A 66 -0.13 7.27 30.28
C PHE A 66 0.31 5.87 29.90
N GLN A 67 -0.65 5.01 29.66
CA GLN A 67 -0.39 3.67 29.12
C GLN A 67 -0.11 3.75 27.62
N ILE A 68 0.76 2.88 27.10
CA ILE A 68 1.07 2.79 25.66
C ILE A 68 -0.20 2.66 24.80
N GLN A 69 -1.26 2.07 25.32
CA GLN A 69 -2.53 1.93 24.62
C GLN A 69 -3.16 3.29 24.34
N GLU A 70 -3.20 4.19 25.33
CA GLU A 70 -3.76 5.55 25.19
C GLU A 70 -2.92 6.38 24.22
N LEU A 71 -1.60 6.38 24.40
CA LEU A 71 -0.66 7.06 23.51
C LEU A 71 -0.79 6.60 22.06
N SER A 72 -0.93 5.28 21.86
CA SER A 72 -1.11 4.71 20.53
C SER A 72 -2.44 5.09 19.91
N SER A 73 -3.52 5.12 20.69
CA SER A 73 -4.84 5.53 20.21
C SER A 73 -4.86 6.99 19.80
N LEU A 74 -4.31 7.88 20.62
CA LEU A 74 -4.18 9.31 20.31
C LEU A 74 -3.35 9.55 19.03
N TRP A 75 -2.23 8.84 18.89
CA TRP A 75 -1.41 8.93 17.70
C TRP A 75 -2.15 8.40 16.45
N LEU A 76 -2.84 7.28 16.55
CA LEU A 76 -3.62 6.73 15.43
C LEU A 76 -4.72 7.69 14.98
N GLU A 77 -5.44 8.32 15.90
CA GLU A 77 -6.41 9.38 15.59
C GLU A 77 -5.75 10.56 14.88
N TYR A 78 -4.60 11.01 15.39
CA TYR A 78 -3.84 12.11 14.82
C TYR A 78 -3.43 11.85 13.37
N VAL A 79 -2.96 10.64 13.05
CA VAL A 79 -2.48 10.31 11.70
C VAL A 79 -3.59 9.87 10.75
N HIS A 80 -4.75 9.47 11.24
CA HIS A 80 -5.85 8.89 10.44
C HIS A 80 -6.24 9.79 9.25
N PHE A 81 -6.36 11.10 9.50
CA PHE A 81 -6.77 12.07 8.47
C PHE A 81 -5.77 12.22 7.32
N ASN A 82 -4.50 11.88 7.54
CA ASN A 82 -3.42 12.02 6.57
C ASN A 82 -3.06 10.70 5.87
N LEU A 83 -3.62 9.59 6.33
CA LEU A 83 -3.35 8.27 5.80
C LEU A 83 -4.49 7.78 4.90
N LYS A 84 -4.14 6.89 3.96
CA LYS A 84 -5.14 6.07 3.28
C LYS A 84 -5.68 5.03 4.25
N GLU A 85 -6.97 4.72 4.14
CA GLU A 85 -7.65 3.75 5.00
C GLU A 85 -6.88 2.44 5.15
N SER A 86 -6.41 1.87 4.03
CA SER A 86 -5.62 0.63 4.04
C SER A 86 -4.30 0.74 4.82
N THR A 87 -3.67 1.92 4.83
CA THR A 87 -2.43 2.17 5.58
C THR A 87 -2.74 2.33 7.07
N TYR A 88 -3.79 3.09 7.39
CA TYR A 88 -4.27 3.28 8.75
C TYR A 88 -4.60 1.93 9.40
N MET A 89 -5.40 1.08 8.72
CA MET A 89 -5.76 -0.24 9.22
C MET A 89 -4.55 -1.16 9.43
N CYS A 90 -3.56 -1.08 8.52
CA CYS A 90 -2.30 -1.81 8.70
C CYS A 90 -1.53 -1.34 9.94
N TYR A 91 -1.42 -0.02 10.14
CA TYR A 91 -0.76 0.56 11.31
C TYR A 91 -1.48 0.19 12.61
N ALA A 92 -2.79 0.34 12.65
CA ALA A 92 -3.62 -0.04 13.79
C ALA A 92 -3.43 -1.52 14.16
N ALA A 93 -3.45 -2.42 13.16
CA ALA A 93 -3.25 -3.85 13.38
C ALA A 93 -1.85 -4.15 13.95
N LEU A 94 -0.79 -3.54 13.42
CA LEU A 94 0.58 -3.73 13.92
C LEU A 94 0.76 -3.19 15.34
N VAL A 95 0.19 -2.03 15.63
CA VAL A 95 0.21 -1.42 16.96
C VAL A 95 -0.49 -2.33 17.98
N GLN A 96 -1.70 -2.76 17.67
CA GLN A 96 -2.50 -3.61 18.57
C GLN A 96 -1.90 -5.00 18.76
N LYS A 97 -1.30 -5.58 17.72
CA LYS A 97 -0.75 -6.93 17.77
C LYS A 97 0.65 -6.98 18.43
N HIS A 98 1.48 -5.96 18.23
CA HIS A 98 2.90 -6.06 18.58
C HIS A 98 3.38 -5.03 19.59
N ILE A 99 2.90 -3.77 19.53
CA ILE A 99 3.37 -2.68 20.38
C ILE A 99 2.63 -2.69 21.72
N VAL A 100 1.30 -2.56 21.68
CA VAL A 100 0.48 -2.46 22.89
C VAL A 100 0.67 -3.65 23.84
N PRO A 101 0.62 -4.94 23.40
CA PRO A 101 0.78 -6.06 24.31
C PRO A 101 2.17 -6.15 24.96
N TYR A 102 3.21 -5.74 24.22
CA TYR A 102 4.58 -5.76 24.75
C TYR A 102 4.79 -4.71 25.85
N PHE A 103 4.42 -3.47 25.58
CA PHE A 103 4.63 -2.36 26.52
C PHE A 103 3.61 -2.32 27.64
N LYS A 104 2.48 -2.99 27.54
CA LYS A 104 1.62 -3.29 28.71
C LYS A 104 2.34 -4.14 29.75
N LYS A 105 3.17 -5.10 29.29
CA LYS A 105 3.97 -5.98 30.17
C LYS A 105 5.28 -5.32 30.63
N ASN A 106 5.83 -4.40 29.83
CA ASN A 106 7.15 -3.81 30.03
C ASN A 106 7.10 -2.26 29.95
N PRO A 107 6.28 -1.56 30.75
CA PRO A 107 6.07 -0.12 30.61
C PRO A 107 7.36 0.70 30.83
N GLN A 108 8.27 0.24 31.68
CA GLN A 108 9.56 0.88 31.97
C GLN A 108 10.46 0.99 30.72
N GLN A 109 10.26 0.11 29.72
CA GLN A 109 11.06 0.15 28.48
C GLN A 109 10.74 1.38 27.61
N LEU A 110 9.56 2.01 27.76
CA LEU A 110 9.20 3.24 27.05
C LEU A 110 10.15 4.40 27.40
N LEU A 111 10.59 4.47 28.65
CA LEU A 111 11.49 5.52 29.17
C LEU A 111 12.96 5.09 29.22
N SER A 112 13.26 3.85 28.83
CA SER A 112 14.62 3.33 28.84
C SER A 112 15.41 3.78 27.62
N LYS A 113 16.68 4.17 27.83
CA LYS A 113 17.64 4.49 26.76
C LYS A 113 17.74 3.37 25.73
N ASN A 114 17.74 2.11 26.18
CA ASN A 114 17.89 0.93 25.34
C ASN A 114 16.58 0.19 25.05
N GLY A 115 15.42 0.77 25.42
CA GLY A 115 14.12 0.12 25.32
C GLY A 115 13.77 -0.34 23.90
N LEU A 116 14.11 0.46 22.88
CA LEU A 116 13.91 0.10 21.48
C LEU A 116 14.77 -1.12 21.07
N GLN A 117 16.02 -1.20 21.57
CA GLN A 117 16.90 -2.33 21.24
C GLN A 117 16.41 -3.63 21.90
N VAL A 118 15.94 -3.55 23.15
CA VAL A 118 15.36 -4.71 23.85
C VAL A 118 14.11 -5.20 23.13
N PHE A 119 13.21 -4.28 22.77
CA PHE A 119 12.02 -4.59 21.99
C PHE A 119 12.34 -5.23 20.63
N TYR A 120 13.33 -4.68 19.91
CA TYR A 120 13.80 -5.24 18.65
C TYR A 120 14.27 -6.69 18.80
N ASN A 121 15.14 -6.93 19.78
CA ASN A 121 15.68 -8.27 20.03
C ASN A 121 14.57 -9.27 20.36
N ASP A 122 13.58 -8.88 21.19
CA ASP A 122 12.41 -9.70 21.53
C ASP A 122 11.59 -10.08 20.29
N LYS A 123 11.34 -9.10 19.40
CA LYS A 123 10.55 -9.36 18.18
C LYS A 123 11.28 -10.24 17.18
N ILE A 124 12.60 -10.11 17.06
CA ILE A 124 13.41 -11.02 16.25
C ILE A 124 13.41 -12.43 16.87
N ALA A 125 13.61 -12.54 18.18
CA ALA A 125 13.58 -13.83 18.89
C ALA A 125 12.21 -14.54 18.78
N SER A 126 11.11 -13.77 18.65
CA SER A 126 9.77 -14.31 18.40
C SER A 126 9.53 -14.79 16.96
N GLY A 127 10.56 -14.79 16.08
CA GLY A 127 10.51 -15.30 14.71
C GLY A 127 9.97 -14.32 13.67
N LEU A 128 9.82 -13.03 14.00
CA LEU A 128 9.43 -12.03 13.01
C LEU A 128 10.59 -11.69 12.07
N SER A 129 10.27 -11.52 10.78
CA SER A 129 11.27 -11.06 9.81
C SER A 129 11.80 -9.67 10.16
N THR A 130 13.07 -9.42 9.86
CA THR A 130 13.72 -8.10 10.08
C THR A 130 12.92 -6.96 9.44
N GLN A 131 12.34 -7.18 8.27
CA GLN A 131 11.53 -6.17 7.57
C GLN A 131 10.22 -5.86 8.34
N SER A 132 9.56 -6.87 8.91
CA SER A 132 8.37 -6.68 9.76
C SER A 132 8.73 -5.92 11.02
N VAL A 133 9.83 -6.29 11.69
CA VAL A 133 10.27 -5.62 12.91
C VAL A 133 10.67 -4.17 12.62
N LYS A 134 11.32 -3.89 11.48
CA LYS A 134 11.64 -2.53 11.04
C LYS A 134 10.38 -1.65 10.90
N MET A 135 9.31 -2.19 10.32
CA MET A 135 8.03 -1.47 10.23
C MET A 135 7.44 -1.19 11.61
N ILE A 136 7.43 -2.18 12.51
CA ILE A 136 6.90 -2.04 13.87
C ILE A 136 7.72 -1.01 14.67
N LEU A 137 9.06 -1.03 14.55
CA LEU A 137 9.93 -0.04 15.18
C LEU A 137 9.64 1.37 14.68
N MET A 138 9.51 1.55 13.38
CA MET A 138 9.16 2.85 12.79
C MET A 138 7.84 3.39 13.37
N LEU A 139 6.83 2.53 13.57
CA LEU A 139 5.57 2.94 14.19
C LEU A 139 5.76 3.33 15.66
N LEU A 140 6.50 2.52 16.41
CA LEU A 140 6.81 2.81 17.81
C LEU A 140 7.56 4.14 17.95
N GLU A 141 8.60 4.38 17.15
CA GLU A 141 9.35 5.65 17.14
C GLU A 141 8.43 6.85 16.84
N ARG A 142 7.48 6.72 15.91
CA ARG A 142 6.51 7.78 15.60
C ARG A 142 5.54 8.04 16.76
N ILE A 143 5.07 6.99 17.42
CA ILE A 143 4.19 7.12 18.60
C ILE A 143 4.94 7.82 19.72
N LEU A 144 6.20 7.44 19.99
CA LEU A 144 7.02 8.04 21.03
C LEU A 144 7.35 9.50 20.71
N ALA A 145 7.74 9.81 19.49
CA ALA A 145 8.02 11.19 19.06
C ALA A 145 6.77 12.09 19.20
N PHE A 146 5.60 11.60 18.77
CA PHE A 146 4.33 12.30 18.99
C PHE A 146 4.04 12.51 20.48
N SER A 147 4.27 11.49 21.30
CA SER A 147 4.00 11.57 22.74
C SER A 147 4.94 12.54 23.47
N GLU A 148 6.18 12.67 23.01
CA GLU A 148 7.15 13.65 23.51
C GLU A 148 6.80 15.07 23.03
N GLU A 149 6.42 15.24 21.76
CA GLU A 149 6.01 16.53 21.19
C GLU A 149 4.75 17.08 21.87
N GLN A 150 3.82 16.20 22.26
CA GLN A 150 2.60 16.55 22.97
C GLN A 150 2.79 16.62 24.51
N GLU A 151 4.02 16.48 25.01
CA GLU A 151 4.35 16.48 26.44
C GLU A 151 3.65 15.37 27.26
N PHE A 152 3.19 14.29 26.62
CA PHE A 152 2.62 13.12 27.32
C PHE A 152 3.71 12.24 27.94
N LEU A 153 4.91 12.25 27.36
CA LEU A 153 6.09 11.59 27.86
C LEU A 153 7.27 12.57 27.94
N PRO A 154 8.22 12.35 28.87
CA PRO A 154 9.47 13.10 28.87
C PRO A 154 10.31 12.75 27.66
N THR A 155 11.04 13.73 27.13
CA THR A 155 12.02 13.48 26.05
C THR A 155 13.14 12.58 26.56
N VAL A 156 13.31 11.43 25.91
CA VAL A 156 14.33 10.43 26.25
C VAL A 156 15.32 10.28 25.10
N LYS A 157 16.61 10.45 25.37
CA LYS A 157 17.66 10.15 24.38
C LYS A 157 17.81 8.64 24.22
N ARG A 158 17.06 8.04 23.27
CA ARG A 158 17.07 6.60 22.99
C ARG A 158 18.20 6.22 22.05
N THR A 159 18.74 5.03 22.26
CA THR A 159 19.67 4.41 21.31
C THR A 159 18.94 4.05 20.03
N LYS A 160 19.43 4.53 18.88
CA LYS A 160 18.86 4.16 17.58
C LYS A 160 19.14 2.69 17.28
N VAL A 161 18.12 2.00 16.83
CA VAL A 161 18.23 0.61 16.35
C VAL A 161 18.46 0.63 14.84
N HIS A 162 19.48 -0.06 14.38
CA HIS A 162 19.81 -0.20 12.96
C HIS A 162 19.61 -1.66 12.53
N PRO A 163 18.41 -2.07 12.13
CA PRO A 163 18.16 -3.43 11.68
C PRO A 163 19.01 -3.75 10.45
N LYS A 164 19.85 -4.78 10.53
CA LYS A 164 20.59 -5.28 9.37
C LYS A 164 19.59 -5.96 8.42
N THR A 165 19.38 -5.36 7.28
CA THR A 165 18.56 -5.97 6.22
C THR A 165 19.45 -6.91 5.42
N ILE A 166 19.18 -8.21 5.49
CA ILE A 166 19.79 -9.16 4.55
C ILE A 166 19.03 -8.98 3.23
N PRO A 167 19.72 -8.68 2.12
CA PRO A 167 19.06 -8.64 0.83
C PRO A 167 18.40 -10.01 0.58
N PHE A 168 17.11 -10.02 0.35
CA PHE A 168 16.39 -11.22 -0.02
C PHE A 168 16.50 -11.35 -1.55
N GLU A 169 17.18 -12.38 -2.01
CA GLU A 169 17.12 -12.75 -3.43
C GLU A 169 15.70 -13.15 -3.77
N LYS A 170 15.11 -12.44 -4.71
CA LYS A 170 13.75 -12.74 -5.15
C LYS A 170 13.81 -13.91 -6.10
N ASP A 171 13.11 -14.97 -5.76
CA ASP A 171 12.89 -16.06 -6.68
C ASP A 171 12.13 -15.54 -7.90
N LEU A 172 12.80 -15.47 -9.05
CA LEU A 172 12.22 -15.12 -10.33
C LEU A 172 12.14 -16.37 -11.20
N LEU A 173 11.13 -16.42 -12.05
CA LEU A 173 11.06 -17.45 -13.09
C LEU A 173 12.10 -17.13 -14.17
N ARG A 174 12.83 -18.14 -14.59
CA ARG A 174 13.78 -18.06 -15.70
C ARG A 174 13.03 -17.90 -17.03
N PRO A 175 13.67 -17.42 -18.10
CA PRO A 175 13.03 -17.24 -19.40
C PRO A 175 12.33 -18.51 -19.93
N GLU A 176 12.96 -19.71 -19.75
CA GLU A 176 12.39 -20.99 -20.16
C GLU A 176 11.12 -21.33 -19.34
N GLU A 177 11.14 -21.03 -18.03
CA GLU A 177 10.02 -21.25 -17.13
C GLU A 177 8.87 -20.30 -17.45
N LEU A 178 9.16 -19.05 -17.79
CA LEU A 178 8.16 -18.08 -18.27
C LEU A 178 7.54 -18.51 -19.59
N SER A 179 8.35 -19.04 -20.51
CA SER A 179 7.86 -19.57 -21.79
C SER A 179 6.94 -20.77 -21.60
N LEU A 180 7.31 -21.69 -20.70
CA LEU A 180 6.48 -22.85 -20.34
C LEU A 180 5.14 -22.38 -19.70
N LEU A 181 5.21 -21.46 -18.75
CA LEU A 181 4.03 -20.87 -18.10
C LEU A 181 3.11 -20.19 -19.11
N SER A 182 3.68 -19.39 -20.03
CA SER A 182 2.92 -18.69 -21.08
C SER A 182 2.17 -19.66 -21.99
N ARG A 183 2.84 -20.74 -22.42
CA ARG A 183 2.23 -21.79 -23.25
C ARG A 183 1.07 -22.46 -22.50
N HIS A 184 1.31 -22.91 -21.28
CA HIS A 184 0.27 -23.54 -20.45
C HIS A 184 -0.95 -22.62 -20.25
N LEU A 185 -0.74 -21.32 -20.01
CA LEU A 185 -1.80 -20.34 -19.86
C LEU A 185 -2.57 -20.12 -21.17
N ALA A 186 -1.89 -20.13 -22.32
CA ALA A 186 -2.53 -20.03 -23.63
C ALA A 186 -3.42 -21.24 -23.92
N GLU A 187 -3.00 -22.44 -23.54
CA GLU A 187 -3.75 -23.69 -23.71
C GLU A 187 -4.92 -23.81 -22.72
N ALA A 188 -4.78 -23.27 -21.50
CA ALA A 188 -5.82 -23.35 -20.46
C ALA A 188 -7.11 -22.62 -20.81
N ASP A 189 -7.05 -21.64 -21.71
CA ASP A 189 -8.19 -20.94 -22.33
C ASP A 189 -9.27 -20.50 -21.33
N THR A 190 -8.87 -19.72 -20.34
CA THR A 190 -9.77 -19.15 -19.33
C THR A 190 -9.54 -17.64 -19.16
N ALA A 191 -10.56 -16.91 -18.71
CA ALA A 191 -10.40 -15.49 -18.36
C ALA A 191 -9.28 -15.26 -17.33
N PHE A 192 -9.09 -16.21 -16.41
CA PHE A 192 -8.00 -16.19 -15.44
C PHE A 192 -6.64 -16.29 -16.11
N ALA A 193 -6.46 -17.25 -17.04
CA ALA A 193 -5.22 -17.41 -17.80
C ALA A 193 -4.91 -16.17 -18.64
N ALA A 194 -5.90 -15.59 -19.34
CA ALA A 194 -5.76 -14.33 -20.06
C ALA A 194 -5.33 -13.18 -19.12
N GLY A 195 -5.86 -13.13 -17.91
CA GLY A 195 -5.46 -12.15 -16.88
C GLY A 195 -4.03 -12.32 -16.38
N VAL A 196 -3.56 -13.57 -16.22
CA VAL A 196 -2.15 -13.83 -15.83
C VAL A 196 -1.21 -13.48 -16.98
N LEU A 197 -1.56 -13.83 -18.23
CA LEU A 197 -0.81 -13.40 -19.43
C LEU A 197 -0.73 -11.88 -19.50
N LEU A 198 -1.84 -11.18 -19.27
CA LEU A 198 -1.85 -9.71 -19.21
C LEU A 198 -0.84 -9.16 -18.20
N CYS A 199 -0.72 -9.78 -17.02
CA CYS A 199 0.27 -9.39 -16.04
C CYS A 199 1.71 -9.70 -16.48
N MET A 200 1.93 -10.82 -17.18
CA MET A 200 3.25 -11.18 -17.71
C MET A 200 3.73 -10.19 -18.77
N TYR A 201 2.81 -9.66 -19.59
CA TYR A 201 3.14 -8.75 -20.70
C TYR A 201 3.06 -7.25 -20.35
N THR A 202 2.52 -6.88 -19.19
CA THR A 202 2.33 -5.47 -18.81
C THR A 202 2.90 -5.11 -17.43
N GLY A 203 3.27 -6.11 -16.65
CA GLY A 203 3.80 -5.91 -15.30
C GLY A 203 2.82 -5.26 -14.33
N ILE A 204 1.50 -5.26 -14.57
CA ILE A 204 0.50 -4.70 -13.65
C ILE A 204 0.48 -5.46 -12.32
N ARG A 205 0.05 -4.76 -11.26
CA ARG A 205 -0.05 -5.36 -9.92
C ARG A 205 -1.28 -6.26 -9.81
N ILE A 206 -1.22 -7.28 -8.97
CA ILE A 206 -2.34 -8.21 -8.73
C ILE A 206 -3.64 -7.48 -8.34
N GLY A 207 -3.55 -6.45 -7.52
CA GLY A 207 -4.73 -5.64 -7.14
C GLY A 207 -5.29 -4.81 -8.30
N GLU A 208 -4.44 -4.37 -9.22
CA GLU A 208 -4.82 -3.69 -10.46
C GLU A 208 -5.54 -4.69 -11.39
N LEU A 209 -4.98 -5.89 -11.59
CA LEU A 209 -5.61 -6.98 -12.35
C LEU A 209 -7.02 -7.29 -11.83
N CYS A 210 -7.17 -7.48 -10.51
CA CYS A 210 -8.48 -7.73 -9.89
C CYS A 210 -9.48 -6.58 -10.12
N GLY A 211 -8.96 -5.37 -10.37
CA GLY A 211 -9.76 -4.16 -10.57
C GLY A 211 -10.13 -3.87 -12.02
N ILE A 212 -9.59 -4.58 -13.02
CA ILE A 212 -9.87 -4.33 -14.44
C ILE A 212 -11.32 -4.62 -14.76
N LYS A 213 -11.96 -3.70 -15.47
CA LYS A 213 -13.28 -3.86 -16.09
C LYS A 213 -13.19 -3.87 -17.62
N GLY A 214 -14.26 -4.28 -18.30
CA GLY A 214 -14.33 -4.24 -19.77
C GLY A 214 -13.97 -2.87 -20.34
N ALA A 215 -14.52 -1.80 -19.79
CA ALA A 215 -14.22 -0.41 -20.21
C ALA A 215 -12.76 0.03 -20.04
N ASP A 216 -11.93 -0.74 -19.35
CA ASP A 216 -10.50 -0.40 -19.15
C ASP A 216 -9.61 -0.98 -20.27
N ILE A 217 -10.13 -1.92 -21.08
CA ILE A 217 -9.43 -2.60 -22.17
C ILE A 217 -9.99 -2.10 -23.52
N ASP A 218 -9.26 -1.25 -24.19
CA ASP A 218 -9.59 -0.80 -25.55
C ASP A 218 -8.82 -1.64 -26.57
N LEU A 219 -9.45 -2.69 -27.07
CA LEU A 219 -8.85 -3.60 -28.05
C LEU A 219 -8.70 -2.97 -29.44
N LYS A 220 -9.43 -1.89 -29.76
CA LYS A 220 -9.30 -1.19 -31.05
C LYS A 220 -8.05 -0.35 -31.08
N ARG A 221 -7.72 0.29 -29.94
CA ARG A 221 -6.50 1.09 -29.79
C ARG A 221 -5.32 0.29 -29.26
N GLY A 222 -5.53 -0.94 -28.82
CA GLY A 222 -4.49 -1.76 -28.19
C GLY A 222 -3.99 -1.17 -26.88
N ILE A 223 -4.88 -0.68 -26.01
CA ILE A 223 -4.49 -0.03 -24.76
C ILE A 223 -5.27 -0.56 -23.55
N LEU A 224 -4.59 -0.60 -22.41
CA LEU A 224 -5.13 -0.87 -21.08
C LEU A 224 -5.02 0.37 -20.20
N THR A 225 -6.10 0.79 -19.56
CA THR A 225 -6.10 1.91 -18.60
C THR A 225 -6.28 1.41 -17.18
N ILE A 226 -5.31 1.67 -16.31
CA ILE A 226 -5.37 1.32 -14.88
C ILE A 226 -6.08 2.44 -14.12
N ARG A 227 -7.29 2.19 -13.63
CA ARG A 227 -8.14 3.17 -12.94
C ARG A 227 -8.38 2.84 -11.47
N ARG A 228 -8.24 1.59 -11.06
CA ARG A 228 -8.57 1.12 -9.70
C ARG A 228 -7.67 -0.03 -9.26
N THR A 229 -7.66 -0.26 -7.96
CA THR A 229 -7.00 -1.43 -7.36
C THR A 229 -7.91 -2.06 -6.31
N VAL A 230 -7.91 -3.37 -6.26
CA VAL A 230 -8.64 -4.17 -5.28
C VAL A 230 -7.67 -4.65 -4.21
N SER A 231 -8.06 -4.50 -2.97
CA SER A 231 -7.31 -5.01 -1.82
C SER A 231 -8.26 -5.59 -0.78
N ARG A 232 -7.74 -6.37 0.15
CA ARG A 232 -8.49 -6.82 1.32
C ARG A 232 -7.97 -6.06 2.52
N ILE A 233 -8.86 -5.41 3.25
CA ILE A 233 -8.53 -4.66 4.47
C ILE A 233 -9.34 -5.20 5.65
N THR A 234 -8.89 -4.93 6.86
CA THR A 234 -9.67 -5.18 8.07
C THR A 234 -10.96 -4.36 7.99
N ASN A 235 -12.06 -4.94 8.39
CA ASN A 235 -13.34 -4.24 8.39
C ASN A 235 -13.33 -3.17 9.50
N PRO A 236 -13.50 -1.87 9.19
CA PRO A 236 -13.57 -0.83 10.21
C PRO A 236 -14.81 -0.97 11.11
N ASP A 237 -15.89 -1.62 10.63
CA ASP A 237 -17.17 -1.76 11.32
C ASP A 237 -17.35 -3.16 11.95
N ILE A 238 -16.29 -3.74 12.55
CA ILE A 238 -16.34 -5.08 13.18
C ILE A 238 -17.41 -5.18 14.27
N SER A 239 -17.77 -4.08 14.92
CA SER A 239 -18.76 -4.02 16.00
C SER A 239 -20.17 -4.45 15.60
N SER A 240 -20.48 -4.55 14.32
CA SER A 240 -21.80 -4.93 13.78
C SER A 240 -21.96 -6.41 13.42
N GLY A 241 -21.06 -7.30 13.87
CA GLY A 241 -21.14 -8.75 13.62
C GLY A 241 -20.77 -9.20 12.22
N GLY A 242 -20.16 -8.34 11.42
CA GLY A 242 -19.72 -8.60 10.05
C GLY A 242 -18.40 -9.36 9.95
N SER A 243 -18.01 -9.71 8.72
CA SER A 243 -16.70 -10.34 8.44
C SER A 243 -15.54 -9.47 8.95
N GLN A 244 -14.50 -10.09 9.53
CA GLN A 244 -13.29 -9.40 9.99
C GLN A 244 -12.57 -8.60 8.91
N THR A 245 -12.80 -8.90 7.65
CA THR A 245 -12.14 -8.23 6.52
C THR A 245 -13.11 -8.02 5.37
N ILE A 246 -12.93 -6.93 4.62
CA ILE A 246 -13.74 -6.56 3.46
C ILE A 246 -12.88 -6.37 2.20
N ILE A 247 -13.51 -6.55 1.04
CA ILE A 247 -12.91 -6.16 -0.24
C ILE A 247 -13.00 -4.63 -0.34
N PHE A 248 -11.86 -3.99 -0.51
CA PHE A 248 -11.75 -2.55 -0.65
C PHE A 248 -11.28 -2.19 -2.05
N ILE A 249 -12.10 -1.42 -2.77
CA ILE A 249 -11.80 -0.92 -4.10
C ILE A 249 -11.41 0.54 -3.95
N SER A 250 -10.17 0.86 -4.30
CA SER A 250 -9.65 2.22 -4.22
C SER A 250 -9.09 2.69 -5.55
N THR A 251 -9.04 4.01 -5.71
CA THR A 251 -8.20 4.62 -6.75
C THR A 251 -6.72 4.35 -6.42
N PRO A 252 -5.84 4.23 -7.43
CA PRO A 252 -4.41 4.04 -7.21
C PRO A 252 -3.80 5.10 -6.30
N LYS A 253 -2.66 4.75 -5.63
CA LYS A 253 -2.05 5.57 -4.56
C LYS A 253 -1.58 6.96 -5.00
N SER A 254 -1.23 7.15 -6.27
CA SER A 254 -0.72 8.40 -6.84
C SER A 254 -1.36 8.67 -8.20
N LEU A 255 -1.31 9.90 -8.67
CA LEU A 255 -1.71 10.26 -10.05
C LEU A 255 -0.90 9.47 -11.09
N SER A 256 0.38 9.21 -10.84
CA SER A 256 1.23 8.37 -11.69
C SER A 256 0.82 6.90 -11.75
N SER A 257 -0.02 6.45 -10.83
CA SER A 257 -0.56 5.08 -10.84
C SER A 257 -1.80 4.94 -11.70
N ILE A 258 -2.48 6.05 -12.07
CA ILE A 258 -3.50 6.09 -13.14
C ILE A 258 -2.73 6.27 -14.43
N ARG A 259 -2.68 5.22 -15.23
CA ARG A 259 -1.85 5.18 -16.43
C ARG A 259 -2.50 4.36 -17.52
N THR A 260 -2.11 4.63 -18.74
CA THR A 260 -2.46 3.86 -19.92
C THR A 260 -1.23 3.09 -20.39
N ILE A 261 -1.39 1.81 -20.65
CA ILE A 261 -0.34 0.88 -21.03
C ILE A 261 -0.67 0.36 -22.42
N PRO A 262 0.23 0.43 -23.41
CA PRO A 262 0.04 -0.23 -24.70
C PRO A 262 0.04 -1.77 -24.50
N LEU A 263 -0.87 -2.43 -25.20
CA LEU A 263 -0.99 -3.88 -25.19
C LEU A 263 -0.18 -4.46 -26.35
N PRO A 264 0.77 -5.39 -26.11
CA PRO A 264 1.44 -6.11 -27.17
C PRO A 264 0.45 -6.94 -27.99
N ASP A 265 0.68 -7.02 -29.30
CA ASP A 265 -0.24 -7.72 -30.22
C ASP A 265 -0.47 -9.18 -29.84
N GLN A 266 0.55 -9.83 -29.26
CA GLN A 266 0.49 -11.25 -28.87
C GLN A 266 -0.60 -11.57 -27.85
N ILE A 267 -1.02 -10.62 -26.99
CA ILE A 267 -2.07 -10.88 -25.98
C ILE A 267 -3.47 -10.45 -26.43
N ILE A 268 -3.59 -9.67 -27.50
CA ILE A 268 -4.88 -9.15 -27.99
C ILE A 268 -5.88 -10.26 -28.30
N PRO A 269 -5.51 -11.37 -28.96
CA PRO A 269 -6.43 -12.48 -29.21
C PRO A 269 -7.03 -13.08 -27.94
N PHE A 270 -6.24 -13.26 -26.89
CA PHE A 270 -6.69 -13.79 -25.59
C PHE A 270 -7.66 -12.82 -24.90
N LEU A 271 -7.33 -11.53 -24.92
CA LEU A 271 -8.18 -10.51 -24.31
C LEU A 271 -9.51 -10.34 -25.07
N ARG A 272 -9.48 -10.49 -26.41
CA ARG A 272 -10.68 -10.42 -27.25
C ARG A 272 -11.64 -11.56 -26.97
N LYS A 273 -11.10 -12.78 -26.83
CA LYS A 273 -11.89 -13.98 -26.53
C LYS A 273 -12.63 -13.87 -25.20
N TRP A 274 -11.98 -13.29 -24.18
CA TRP A 274 -12.50 -13.15 -22.83
C TRP A 274 -13.01 -11.73 -22.53
N SER A 275 -13.30 -10.93 -23.57
CA SER A 275 -13.85 -9.60 -23.38
C SER A 275 -15.19 -9.66 -22.65
N VAL A 276 -15.42 -8.67 -21.79
CA VAL A 276 -16.65 -8.53 -21.00
C VAL A 276 -17.26 -7.15 -21.24
N SER A 277 -18.54 -6.98 -20.90
CA SER A 277 -19.20 -5.69 -20.96
C SER A 277 -18.50 -4.66 -20.06
N ASP A 278 -18.58 -3.39 -20.42
CA ASP A 278 -17.86 -2.26 -19.81
C ASP A 278 -17.93 -2.21 -18.28
N GLN A 279 -19.07 -2.56 -17.70
CA GLN A 279 -19.31 -2.49 -16.26
C GLN A 279 -18.84 -3.74 -15.48
N LEU A 280 -18.57 -4.83 -16.18
CA LEU A 280 -18.19 -6.10 -15.56
C LEU A 280 -16.69 -6.19 -15.33
N TYR A 281 -16.29 -6.87 -14.26
CA TYR A 281 -14.88 -7.15 -13.98
C TYR A 281 -14.36 -8.24 -14.90
N PHE A 282 -13.19 -8.01 -15.50
CA PHE A 282 -12.58 -8.89 -16.49
C PHE A 282 -12.41 -10.33 -16.00
N LEU A 283 -11.88 -10.53 -14.80
CA LEU A 283 -11.60 -11.87 -14.26
C LEU A 283 -12.86 -12.65 -13.85
N THR A 284 -13.94 -11.98 -13.52
CA THR A 284 -15.15 -12.65 -12.99
C THR A 284 -16.31 -12.66 -13.96
N GLY A 285 -16.30 -11.81 -14.97
CA GLY A 285 -17.41 -11.60 -15.88
C GLY A 285 -18.67 -11.05 -15.20
N ASN A 286 -18.56 -10.48 -14.00
CA ASN A 286 -19.71 -9.95 -13.25
C ASN A 286 -19.41 -8.63 -12.55
N THR A 287 -20.37 -8.09 -11.77
CA THR A 287 -20.28 -6.80 -11.09
C THR A 287 -19.43 -6.81 -9.82
N LYS A 288 -18.97 -7.99 -9.36
CA LYS A 288 -18.12 -8.12 -8.17
C LYS A 288 -16.70 -8.54 -8.58
N PRO A 289 -15.65 -7.86 -8.09
CA PRO A 289 -14.28 -8.25 -8.38
C PRO A 289 -13.91 -9.52 -7.65
N THR A 290 -12.89 -10.23 -8.17
CA THR A 290 -12.22 -11.29 -7.41
C THR A 290 -11.25 -10.71 -6.39
N GLU A 291 -10.93 -11.50 -5.36
CA GLU A 291 -9.94 -11.11 -4.36
C GLU A 291 -8.52 -11.44 -4.82
N PRO A 292 -7.51 -10.58 -4.50
CA PRO A 292 -6.12 -10.89 -4.78
C PRO A 292 -5.65 -12.24 -4.21
N ARG A 293 -6.15 -12.66 -3.05
CA ARG A 293 -5.83 -13.97 -2.45
C ARG A 293 -6.30 -15.14 -3.31
N ASN A 294 -7.46 -15.02 -3.95
CA ASN A 294 -7.97 -16.06 -4.85
C ASN A 294 -7.08 -16.16 -6.09
N VAL A 295 -6.67 -15.03 -6.64
CA VAL A 295 -5.73 -14.98 -7.77
C VAL A 295 -4.40 -15.62 -7.39
N GLN A 296 -3.83 -15.28 -6.23
CA GLN A 296 -2.59 -15.90 -5.72
C GLN A 296 -2.70 -17.41 -5.56
N ARG A 297 -3.82 -17.89 -5.01
CA ARG A 297 -4.06 -19.33 -4.82
C ARG A 297 -4.16 -20.08 -6.15
N GLN A 298 -4.92 -19.54 -7.11
CA GLN A 298 -5.05 -20.15 -8.44
C GLN A 298 -3.70 -20.15 -9.17
N PHE A 299 -2.95 -19.05 -9.10
CA PHE A 299 -1.62 -18.96 -9.68
C PHE A 299 -0.65 -20.01 -9.12
N LYS A 300 -0.63 -20.19 -7.80
CA LYS A 300 0.18 -21.25 -7.16
C LYS A 300 -0.21 -22.64 -7.63
N ASN A 301 -1.51 -22.91 -7.82
CA ASN A 301 -1.96 -24.19 -8.35
C ASN A 301 -1.47 -24.42 -9.79
N ILE A 302 -1.47 -23.37 -10.63
CA ILE A 302 -0.91 -23.45 -12.00
C ILE A 302 0.59 -23.75 -11.96
N LEU A 303 1.36 -23.00 -11.15
CA LEU A 303 2.81 -23.26 -11.02
C LEU A 303 3.08 -24.70 -10.58
N LYS A 304 2.30 -25.22 -9.63
CA LYS A 304 2.41 -26.61 -9.19
C LYS A 304 2.07 -27.59 -10.31
N GLY A 305 1.02 -27.35 -11.06
CA GLY A 305 0.59 -28.18 -12.20
C GLY A 305 1.65 -28.23 -13.32
N CYS A 306 2.39 -27.15 -13.49
CA CYS A 306 3.49 -27.05 -14.48
C CYS A 306 4.85 -27.50 -13.92
N ASN A 307 4.95 -27.98 -12.69
CA ASN A 307 6.22 -28.28 -12.00
C ASN A 307 7.17 -27.08 -11.96
N LEU A 308 6.64 -25.87 -11.88
CA LEU A 308 7.42 -24.63 -11.80
C LEU A 308 7.72 -24.22 -10.36
N PRO A 309 8.81 -23.46 -10.12
CA PRO A 309 9.12 -22.89 -8.82
C PRO A 309 7.94 -22.11 -8.23
N GLN A 310 7.72 -22.24 -6.90
CA GLN A 310 6.61 -21.61 -6.20
C GLN A 310 6.90 -20.13 -5.90
N VAL A 311 6.90 -19.31 -6.94
CA VAL A 311 7.10 -17.87 -6.83
C VAL A 311 5.83 -17.12 -6.43
N THR A 312 5.97 -15.88 -5.97
CA THR A 312 4.83 -15.01 -5.69
C THR A 312 4.24 -14.46 -6.99
N PHE A 313 2.95 -14.08 -6.99
CA PHE A 313 2.35 -13.41 -8.15
C PHE A 313 3.09 -12.10 -8.52
N HIS A 314 3.66 -11.43 -7.51
CA HIS A 314 4.44 -10.21 -7.73
C HIS A 314 5.76 -10.46 -8.47
N SER A 315 6.28 -11.67 -8.43
CA SER A 315 7.46 -12.08 -9.18
C SER A 315 7.26 -11.95 -10.70
N LEU A 316 6.03 -12.13 -11.23
CA LEU A 316 5.73 -11.90 -12.66
C LEU A 316 6.05 -10.46 -13.08
N ARG A 317 5.69 -9.49 -12.24
CA ARG A 317 6.02 -8.08 -12.49
C ARG A 317 7.53 -7.83 -12.43
N HIS A 318 8.24 -8.51 -11.53
CA HIS A 318 9.69 -8.40 -11.46
C HIS A 318 10.33 -9.03 -12.70
N SER A 319 9.88 -10.23 -13.12
CA SER A 319 10.35 -10.86 -14.35
C SER A 319 10.09 -9.98 -15.58
N PHE A 320 8.88 -9.40 -15.71
CA PHE A 320 8.57 -8.46 -16.77
C PHE A 320 9.54 -7.27 -16.80
N ALA A 321 9.78 -6.65 -15.65
CA ALA A 321 10.65 -5.49 -15.57
C ALA A 321 12.12 -5.84 -15.88
N THR A 322 12.60 -7.00 -15.43
CA THR A 322 13.95 -7.50 -15.74
C THR A 322 14.09 -7.74 -17.26
N ILE A 323 13.12 -8.44 -17.87
CA ILE A 323 13.12 -8.69 -19.32
C ILE A 323 13.11 -7.37 -20.11
N CYS A 324 12.31 -6.39 -19.68
CA CYS A 324 12.28 -5.08 -20.31
C CYS A 324 13.64 -4.39 -20.31
N ILE A 325 14.33 -4.40 -19.16
CA ILE A 325 15.67 -3.80 -19.03
C ILE A 325 16.70 -4.57 -19.88
N GLU A 326 16.66 -5.90 -19.86
CA GLU A 326 17.55 -6.75 -20.66
C GLU A 326 17.36 -6.53 -22.17
N ASN A 327 16.14 -6.21 -22.60
CA ASN A 327 15.81 -5.85 -23.99
C ASN A 327 16.01 -4.35 -24.30
N GLY A 328 16.62 -3.58 -23.40
CA GLY A 328 16.99 -2.19 -23.65
C GLY A 328 15.84 -1.19 -23.59
N ILE A 329 14.71 -1.54 -22.98
CA ILE A 329 13.61 -0.59 -22.75
C ILE A 329 14.11 0.49 -21.79
N ASP A 330 13.88 1.75 -22.16
CA ASP A 330 14.27 2.88 -21.33
C ASP A 330 13.65 2.84 -19.94
N SER A 331 14.47 3.12 -18.92
CA SER A 331 14.06 3.05 -17.51
C SER A 331 12.92 3.99 -17.16
N LYS A 332 12.80 5.14 -17.86
CA LYS A 332 11.70 6.10 -17.65
C LYS A 332 10.42 5.51 -18.24
N ALA A 333 10.45 5.01 -19.47
CA ALA A 333 9.30 4.36 -20.11
C ALA A 333 8.83 3.16 -19.28
N LEU A 334 9.75 2.31 -18.82
CA LEU A 334 9.42 1.19 -17.93
C LEU A 334 8.79 1.66 -16.61
N SER A 335 9.32 2.72 -16.00
CA SER A 335 8.77 3.31 -14.77
C SER A 335 7.33 3.79 -14.96
N GLU A 336 7.01 4.39 -16.11
CA GLU A 336 5.66 4.85 -16.48
C GLU A 336 4.72 3.65 -16.69
N ILE A 337 5.13 2.63 -17.43
CA ILE A 337 4.36 1.38 -17.64
C ILE A 337 4.03 0.74 -16.28
N LEU A 338 5.03 0.61 -15.43
CA LEU A 338 4.87 0.01 -14.12
C LEU A 338 4.09 0.90 -13.14
N GLY A 339 4.02 2.22 -13.37
CA GLY A 339 3.42 3.18 -12.44
C GLY A 339 4.20 3.27 -11.13
N HIS A 340 5.51 3.43 -11.22
CA HIS A 340 6.36 3.78 -10.09
C HIS A 340 6.27 5.27 -9.81
N SER A 341 6.33 5.67 -8.53
CA SER A 341 6.30 7.08 -8.13
C SER A 341 7.61 7.82 -8.47
N SER A 342 8.68 7.09 -8.76
CA SER A 342 9.99 7.60 -9.14
C SER A 342 10.73 6.57 -10.00
N VAL A 343 11.43 7.04 -11.01
CA VAL A 343 12.34 6.23 -11.85
C VAL A 343 13.42 5.56 -11.01
N LYS A 344 13.85 6.20 -9.92
CA LYS A 344 14.81 5.63 -8.97
C LYS A 344 14.40 4.24 -8.49
N ILE A 345 13.11 4.00 -8.24
CA ILE A 345 12.61 2.68 -7.82
C ILE A 345 12.90 1.63 -8.89
N THR A 346 12.73 1.97 -10.18
CA THR A 346 13.03 1.06 -11.29
C THR A 346 14.53 0.79 -11.38
N LEU A 347 15.34 1.82 -11.26
CA LEU A 347 16.80 1.70 -11.29
C LEU A 347 17.33 0.87 -10.12
N ASP A 348 16.90 1.17 -8.89
CA ASP A 348 17.38 0.51 -7.66
C ASP A 348 17.01 -1.00 -7.62
N ILE A 349 15.91 -1.40 -8.28
CA ILE A 349 15.41 -2.78 -8.23
C ILE A 349 15.90 -3.63 -9.40
N TYR A 350 16.00 -3.05 -10.60
CA TYR A 350 16.16 -3.81 -11.83
C TYR A 350 17.46 -3.53 -12.59
N VAL A 351 18.13 -2.41 -12.35
CA VAL A 351 19.36 -2.08 -13.06
C VAL A 351 20.57 -2.60 -12.30
N HIS A 352 20.84 -3.89 -12.44
CA HIS A 352 22.10 -4.51 -12.06
C HIS A 352 22.88 -4.83 -13.36
N SER A 353 23.47 -3.78 -13.97
CA SER A 353 24.25 -3.98 -15.20
C SER A 353 25.46 -4.89 -14.94
N ASN A 354 25.50 -6.06 -15.60
CA ASN A 354 26.69 -6.92 -15.57
C ASN A 354 27.77 -6.41 -16.54
N MET A 355 28.99 -6.90 -16.39
CA MET A 355 30.12 -6.45 -17.23
C MET A 355 29.93 -6.77 -18.72
N ALA A 356 29.21 -7.86 -19.07
CA ALA A 356 28.90 -8.19 -20.44
C ALA A 356 28.00 -7.16 -21.12
N GLN A 357 26.92 -6.75 -20.43
CA GLN A 357 26.02 -5.67 -20.90
C GLN A 357 26.76 -4.33 -21.06
N LYS A 358 27.63 -3.99 -20.11
CA LYS A 358 28.44 -2.75 -20.21
C LYS A 358 29.32 -2.79 -21.45
N LYS A 359 29.97 -3.91 -21.72
CA LYS A 359 30.81 -4.11 -22.92
C LYS A 359 29.96 -3.99 -24.19
N GLU A 360 28.80 -4.62 -24.24
CA GLU A 360 27.88 -4.55 -25.38
C GLU A 360 27.45 -3.11 -25.68
N TYR A 361 27.04 -2.34 -24.64
CA TYR A 361 26.65 -0.92 -24.79
C TYR A 361 27.82 -0.06 -25.29
N LEU A 362 29.03 -0.28 -24.78
CA LEU A 362 30.21 0.43 -25.27
C LEU A 362 30.55 0.08 -26.73
N ASN A 363 30.34 -1.16 -27.14
CA ASN A 363 30.57 -1.59 -28.55
C ASN A 363 29.55 -1.01 -29.54
N ARG A 364 28.39 -0.50 -29.05
CA ARG A 364 27.41 0.18 -29.90
C ARG A 364 27.73 1.66 -30.15
N LEU A 365 28.74 2.21 -29.47
CA LEU A 365 29.17 3.58 -29.68
C LEU A 365 29.99 3.63 -31.00
N SER A 366 29.39 4.27 -32.02
CA SER A 366 30.12 4.63 -33.27
C SER A 366 30.81 5.96 -32.98
N ILE A 367 32.08 5.92 -32.63
CA ILE A 367 32.95 7.10 -32.45
C ILE A 367 33.84 7.22 -33.70
#